data_5856cc4d88b2821124948a3915659f46
#
_entry.id   5856cc4d88b2821124948a3915659f46
#
_cell.length_a   1.000
_cell.length_b   1.000
_cell.length_c   1.000
_cell.angle_alpha   90.00
_cell.angle_beta   90.00
_cell.angle_gamma   90.00
#
_symmetry.space_group_name_H-M   'P 1'
#
loop_
_entity.id
_entity.type
_entity.pdbx_description
1 polymer ?
#
loop_
_entity_poly.entity_id
_entity_poly.type
_entity_poly.pdbx_seq_one_letter_code
_entity_poly.pdbx_strand_id
1 'polypeptide(L)'
;MSAARTGTPRRVLIIRLSALGDVVMASGLIPSVRAVAPDAHLAWLVEPAGAPLLRHNPRLDEVIVLPRPEWEALWHAHRWVALARSVWRFRRALRERRFELALDAQGLLKSALCAWWSGAPRRISLIGREGSHRLATERVLPAPDPLRPIGAEYRALARHLGAPGAAFRMDLAVGAAAREQARAKLAAAGVAGRYAVLCPYTTRPQKHWFDERWAELATRLAAAGVRPVLLGGPDDAPRAGAITGHAPDAVDLVGKLKLDETVAAIADAALLVGVDTGLAHMGTALDVPTIALFGSTRPYLDARTPRTVVLYEQLPCSPCRRHPTCGGTYDCMRLHTPEGVLAQAERLLAAASSPAPGATSARAASSAAPSSGASRDAASTEAGPLVAHAPAAPAADAPPSPVPAPGGDRR
;
A
#
# COMPACT_ATOMS: atom_id res chain seq x y z
N MET A 1 -35.57 -0.56 -17.35
CA MET A 1 -34.76 0.28 -16.48
C MET A 1 -35.19 0.00 -15.04
N SER A 2 -34.47 -0.91 -14.36
CA SER A 2 -34.77 -1.28 -12.97
C SER A 2 -34.25 -0.19 -12.05
N ALA A 3 -35.10 0.38 -11.20
CA ALA A 3 -34.74 1.38 -10.19
C ALA A 3 -33.56 0.85 -9.35
N ALA A 4 -32.45 1.57 -9.34
CA ALA A 4 -31.33 1.27 -8.49
C ALA A 4 -31.82 1.26 -7.03
N ARG A 5 -31.69 0.11 -6.36
CA ARG A 5 -32.00 0.00 -4.93
C ARG A 5 -31.04 0.93 -4.17
N THR A 6 -31.58 2.05 -3.70
CA THR A 6 -30.89 3.17 -3.01
C THR A 6 -30.55 2.84 -1.54
N GLY A 7 -30.55 1.58 -1.13
CA GLY A 7 -30.22 1.15 0.23
C GLY A 7 -28.72 0.88 0.41
N THR A 8 -28.24 1.11 1.63
CA THR A 8 -26.90 0.70 2.06
C THR A 8 -26.68 -0.79 1.81
N PRO A 9 -25.62 -1.20 1.10
CA PRO A 9 -25.39 -2.61 0.81
C PRO A 9 -25.07 -3.38 2.09
N ARG A 10 -25.70 -4.56 2.25
CA ARG A 10 -25.49 -5.43 3.43
C ARG A 10 -24.32 -6.40 3.26
N ARG A 11 -23.92 -6.68 2.02
CA ARG A 11 -22.84 -7.64 1.71
C ARG A 11 -21.98 -7.07 0.60
N VAL A 12 -20.73 -6.76 0.95
CA VAL A 12 -19.77 -6.09 0.06
C VAL A 12 -18.56 -6.98 -0.16
N LEU A 13 -18.14 -7.11 -1.41
CA LEU A 13 -16.93 -7.80 -1.81
C LEU A 13 -15.91 -6.80 -2.37
N ILE A 14 -14.77 -6.67 -1.75
CA ILE A 14 -13.62 -5.98 -2.32
C ILE A 14 -12.77 -7.00 -3.08
N ILE A 15 -12.33 -6.66 -4.29
CA ILE A 15 -11.51 -7.52 -5.13
C ILE A 15 -10.20 -6.79 -5.45
N ARG A 16 -9.12 -7.21 -4.82
CA ARG A 16 -7.74 -6.87 -5.20
C ARG A 16 -6.89 -8.11 -5.01
N LEU A 17 -6.56 -8.77 -6.12
CA LEU A 17 -5.94 -10.08 -6.11
C LEU A 17 -4.44 -10.01 -5.84
N SER A 18 -3.75 -9.06 -6.44
CA SER A 18 -2.29 -8.86 -6.44
C SER A 18 -1.94 -7.47 -7.03
N ALA A 19 -0.71 -6.89 -6.92
CA ALA A 19 0.44 -7.39 -6.19
C ALA A 19 0.35 -6.98 -4.70
N LEU A 20 1.31 -7.44 -3.85
CA LEU A 20 1.27 -7.15 -2.40
C LEU A 20 1.17 -5.65 -2.09
N GLY A 21 2.00 -4.82 -2.73
CA GLY A 21 1.96 -3.37 -2.52
C GLY A 21 0.61 -2.74 -2.88
N ASP A 22 -0.02 -3.25 -3.94
CA ASP A 22 -1.35 -2.78 -4.35
C ASP A 22 -2.44 -3.23 -3.37
N VAL A 23 -2.33 -4.44 -2.79
CA VAL A 23 -3.24 -4.92 -1.73
C VAL A 23 -3.11 -4.00 -0.51
N VAL A 24 -1.88 -3.63 -0.12
CA VAL A 24 -1.62 -2.68 0.97
C VAL A 24 -2.27 -1.33 0.66
N MET A 25 -2.02 -0.75 -0.52
CA MET A 25 -2.59 0.54 -0.89
C MET A 25 -4.12 0.51 -0.99
N ALA A 26 -4.69 -0.60 -1.48
CA ALA A 26 -6.14 -0.78 -1.57
C ALA A 26 -6.81 -1.02 -0.21
N SER A 27 -6.06 -1.38 0.85
CA SER A 27 -6.63 -1.64 2.17
C SER A 27 -7.40 -0.45 2.76
N GLY A 28 -7.12 0.77 2.28
CA GLY A 28 -7.91 1.95 2.61
C GLY A 28 -9.39 1.90 2.18
N LEU A 29 -9.75 0.94 1.32
CA LEU A 29 -11.16 0.67 1.01
C LEU A 29 -11.90 0.04 2.19
N ILE A 30 -11.21 -0.65 3.11
CA ILE A 30 -11.83 -1.29 4.27
C ILE A 30 -12.51 -0.23 5.16
N PRO A 31 -11.78 0.75 5.73
CA PRO A 31 -12.43 1.80 6.52
C PRO A 31 -13.37 2.68 5.70
N SER A 32 -13.11 2.83 4.39
CA SER A 32 -14.01 3.59 3.52
C SER A 32 -15.38 2.91 3.35
N VAL A 33 -15.41 1.59 3.16
CA VAL A 33 -16.67 0.82 3.11
C VAL A 33 -17.37 0.85 4.47
N ARG A 34 -16.63 0.70 5.57
CA ARG A 34 -17.19 0.80 6.93
C ARG A 34 -17.83 2.16 7.22
N ALA A 35 -17.29 3.24 6.65
CA ALA A 35 -17.86 4.58 6.82
C ALA A 35 -19.22 4.75 6.13
N VAL A 36 -19.48 4.04 5.03
CA VAL A 36 -20.76 4.13 4.28
C VAL A 36 -21.70 2.96 4.55
N ALA A 37 -21.19 1.85 5.03
CA ALA A 37 -21.93 0.62 5.32
C ALA A 37 -21.34 -0.06 6.57
N PRO A 38 -21.54 0.51 7.77
CA PRO A 38 -20.88 0.04 9.00
C PRO A 38 -21.22 -1.40 9.34
N ASP A 39 -22.47 -1.82 9.12
CA ASP A 39 -22.99 -3.14 9.47
C ASP A 39 -22.92 -4.16 8.30
N ALA A 40 -22.32 -3.79 7.17
CA ALA A 40 -22.22 -4.69 6.03
C ALA A 40 -21.28 -5.86 6.35
N HIS A 41 -21.63 -7.06 5.91
CA HIS A 41 -20.66 -8.16 5.81
C HIS A 41 -19.63 -7.81 4.74
N LEU A 42 -18.41 -7.53 5.13
CA LEU A 42 -17.32 -7.09 4.29
C LEU A 42 -16.32 -8.22 4.03
N ALA A 43 -16.26 -8.69 2.79
CA ALA A 43 -15.32 -9.71 2.36
C ALA A 43 -14.27 -9.13 1.41
N TRP A 44 -13.09 -9.73 1.41
CA TRP A 44 -12.01 -9.40 0.48
C TRP A 44 -11.57 -10.65 -0.29
N LEU A 45 -11.57 -10.56 -1.63
CA LEU A 45 -11.01 -11.60 -2.51
C LEU A 45 -9.58 -11.25 -2.89
N VAL A 46 -8.66 -12.17 -2.62
CA VAL A 46 -7.21 -12.00 -2.80
C VAL A 46 -6.55 -13.31 -3.27
N GLU A 47 -5.40 -13.22 -3.96
CA GLU A 47 -4.53 -14.39 -4.22
C GLU A 47 -3.83 -14.85 -2.93
N PRO A 48 -3.38 -16.13 -2.84
CA PRO A 48 -2.82 -16.71 -1.60
C PRO A 48 -1.70 -15.87 -0.97
N ALA A 49 -0.83 -15.29 -1.81
CA ALA A 49 0.30 -14.49 -1.34
C ALA A 49 -0.12 -13.23 -0.55
N GLY A 50 -1.29 -12.65 -0.86
CA GLY A 50 -1.77 -11.44 -0.18
C GLY A 50 -2.66 -11.72 1.04
N ALA A 51 -3.16 -12.94 1.22
CA ALA A 51 -4.08 -13.28 2.29
C ALA A 51 -3.53 -12.99 3.70
N PRO A 52 -2.24 -13.21 4.01
CA PRO A 52 -1.69 -12.89 5.33
C PRO A 52 -1.77 -11.40 5.71
N LEU A 53 -1.80 -10.48 4.73
CA LEU A 53 -1.95 -9.04 4.97
C LEU A 53 -3.33 -8.66 5.53
N LEU A 54 -4.34 -9.48 5.27
CA LEU A 54 -5.75 -9.16 5.50
C LEU A 54 -6.38 -9.95 6.65
N ARG A 55 -5.84 -11.15 6.96
CA ARG A 55 -6.45 -12.12 7.89
C ARG A 55 -6.71 -11.56 9.30
N HIS A 56 -5.87 -10.65 9.74
CA HIS A 56 -5.94 -10.11 11.09
C HIS A 56 -6.69 -8.78 11.18
N ASN A 57 -7.22 -8.29 10.05
CA ASN A 57 -7.94 -7.02 10.05
C ASN A 57 -9.33 -7.19 10.68
N PRO A 58 -9.60 -6.57 11.85
CA PRO A 58 -10.86 -6.76 12.57
C PRO A 58 -12.07 -6.12 11.88
N ARG A 59 -11.83 -5.31 10.84
CA ARG A 59 -12.87 -4.67 10.04
C ARG A 59 -13.29 -5.52 8.83
N LEU A 60 -12.60 -6.63 8.54
CA LEU A 60 -12.99 -7.62 7.54
C LEU A 60 -13.69 -8.80 8.22
N ASP A 61 -14.84 -9.20 7.69
CA ASP A 61 -15.56 -10.38 8.18
C ASP A 61 -15.06 -11.65 7.49
N GLU A 62 -14.56 -11.55 6.25
CA GLU A 62 -14.10 -12.71 5.49
C GLU A 62 -12.95 -12.35 4.54
N VAL A 63 -11.92 -13.22 4.50
CA VAL A 63 -10.87 -13.19 3.48
C VAL A 63 -11.03 -14.42 2.60
N ILE A 64 -11.43 -14.19 1.34
CA ILE A 64 -11.64 -15.25 0.35
C ILE A 64 -10.36 -15.38 -0.47
N VAL A 65 -9.80 -16.59 -0.51
CA VAL A 65 -8.58 -16.87 -1.26
C VAL A 65 -8.92 -17.45 -2.62
N LEU A 66 -8.44 -16.80 -3.70
CA LEU A 66 -8.56 -17.32 -5.06
C LEU A 66 -7.61 -18.53 -5.23
N PRO A 67 -8.09 -19.74 -5.56
CA PRO A 67 -7.27 -20.94 -5.65
C PRO A 67 -6.48 -21.02 -6.97
N ARG A 68 -5.82 -19.92 -7.34
CA ARG A 68 -5.08 -19.78 -8.60
C ARG A 68 -3.96 -20.82 -8.75
N PRO A 69 -3.12 -21.12 -7.75
CA PRO A 69 -2.07 -22.13 -7.88
C PRO A 69 -2.62 -23.53 -8.16
N GLU A 70 -3.78 -23.89 -7.55
CA GLU A 70 -4.48 -25.16 -7.86
C GLU A 70 -4.90 -25.20 -9.33
N TRP A 71 -5.46 -24.09 -9.84
CA TRP A 71 -5.89 -24.01 -11.23
C TRP A 71 -4.74 -24.08 -12.22
N GLU A 72 -3.62 -23.41 -11.93
CA GLU A 72 -2.40 -23.46 -12.73
C GLU A 72 -1.82 -24.89 -12.74
N ALA A 73 -1.77 -25.57 -11.60
CA ALA A 73 -1.31 -26.95 -11.50
C ALA A 73 -2.22 -27.90 -12.31
N LEU A 74 -3.53 -27.76 -12.21
CA LEU A 74 -4.49 -28.56 -12.98
C LEU A 74 -4.39 -28.28 -14.49
N TRP A 75 -4.15 -27.03 -14.88
CA TRP A 75 -3.93 -26.62 -16.27
C TRP A 75 -2.66 -27.28 -16.84
N HIS A 76 -1.53 -27.16 -16.16
CA HIS A 76 -0.27 -27.75 -16.59
C HIS A 76 -0.30 -29.29 -16.61
N ALA A 77 -1.09 -29.89 -15.72
CA ALA A 77 -1.32 -31.32 -15.71
C ALA A 77 -2.38 -31.81 -16.74
N HIS A 78 -2.88 -30.88 -17.59
CA HIS A 78 -3.94 -31.15 -18.60
C HIS A 78 -5.22 -31.79 -18.01
N ARG A 79 -5.51 -31.55 -16.71
CA ARG A 79 -6.68 -32.08 -16.00
C ARG A 79 -7.90 -31.18 -16.16
N TRP A 80 -8.36 -31.01 -17.38
CA TRP A 80 -9.40 -30.04 -17.77
C TRP A 80 -10.72 -30.20 -17.02
N VAL A 81 -11.20 -31.44 -16.82
CA VAL A 81 -12.43 -31.71 -16.09
C VAL A 81 -12.31 -31.32 -14.62
N ALA A 82 -11.18 -31.63 -14.00
CA ALA A 82 -10.91 -31.24 -12.61
C ALA A 82 -10.81 -29.72 -12.46
N LEU A 83 -10.15 -29.05 -13.41
CA LEU A 83 -10.06 -27.59 -13.46
C LEU A 83 -11.46 -26.97 -13.59
N ALA A 84 -12.26 -27.41 -14.57
CA ALA A 84 -13.61 -26.89 -14.78
C ALA A 84 -14.49 -27.08 -13.52
N ARG A 85 -14.37 -28.24 -12.86
CA ARG A 85 -15.08 -28.53 -11.61
C ARG A 85 -14.62 -27.62 -10.46
N SER A 86 -13.30 -27.36 -10.33
CA SER A 86 -12.76 -26.47 -9.31
C SER A 86 -13.20 -25.02 -9.52
N VAL A 87 -13.12 -24.52 -10.77
CA VAL A 87 -13.62 -23.18 -11.14
C VAL A 87 -15.12 -23.06 -10.88
N TRP A 88 -15.91 -24.08 -11.24
CA TRP A 88 -17.35 -24.08 -11.00
C TRP A 88 -17.69 -24.05 -9.50
N ARG A 89 -16.99 -24.86 -8.68
CA ARG A 89 -17.15 -24.86 -7.21
C ARG A 89 -16.84 -23.49 -6.63
N PHE A 90 -15.73 -22.88 -7.03
CA PHE A 90 -15.35 -21.54 -6.57
C PHE A 90 -16.42 -20.50 -6.96
N ARG A 91 -16.85 -20.49 -8.23
CA ARG A 91 -17.91 -19.59 -8.69
C ARG A 91 -19.20 -19.78 -7.90
N ARG A 92 -19.61 -21.04 -7.66
CA ARG A 92 -20.80 -21.36 -6.88
C ARG A 92 -20.68 -20.85 -5.45
N ALA A 93 -19.56 -21.14 -4.77
CA ALA A 93 -19.29 -20.67 -3.43
C ALA A 93 -19.29 -19.14 -3.33
N LEU A 94 -18.77 -18.44 -4.36
CA LEU A 94 -18.80 -16.99 -4.40
C LEU A 94 -20.23 -16.44 -4.55
N ARG A 95 -21.09 -17.08 -5.36
CA ARG A 95 -22.50 -16.70 -5.54
C ARG A 95 -23.37 -16.98 -4.32
N GLU A 96 -23.10 -18.06 -3.61
CA GLU A 96 -23.85 -18.43 -2.39
C GLU A 96 -23.71 -17.36 -1.28
N ARG A 97 -22.65 -16.54 -1.32
CA ARG A 97 -22.46 -15.42 -0.41
C ARG A 97 -23.41 -14.25 -0.66
N ARG A 98 -24.08 -14.19 -1.82
CA ARG A 98 -25.10 -13.20 -2.18
C ARG A 98 -24.63 -11.76 -1.98
N PHE A 99 -23.43 -11.42 -2.48
CA PHE A 99 -22.95 -10.05 -2.45
C PHE A 99 -23.89 -9.10 -3.21
N GLU A 100 -24.14 -7.94 -2.63
CA GLU A 100 -24.96 -6.88 -3.25
C GLU A 100 -24.10 -5.88 -4.01
N LEU A 101 -22.85 -5.71 -3.56
CA LEU A 101 -21.86 -4.83 -4.16
C LEU A 101 -20.53 -5.56 -4.31
N ALA A 102 -19.91 -5.47 -5.48
CA ALA A 102 -18.52 -5.86 -5.72
C ALA A 102 -17.70 -4.65 -6.15
N LEU A 103 -16.60 -4.39 -5.45
CA LEU A 103 -15.64 -3.34 -5.75
C LEU A 103 -14.41 -3.98 -6.41
N ASP A 104 -14.30 -3.88 -7.73
CA ASP A 104 -13.10 -4.32 -8.46
C ASP A 104 -12.03 -3.22 -8.43
N ALA A 105 -11.13 -3.33 -7.45
CA ALA A 105 -10.00 -2.43 -7.26
C ALA A 105 -8.78 -2.80 -8.12
N GLN A 106 -8.88 -3.76 -9.02
CA GLN A 106 -7.78 -4.17 -9.90
C GLN A 106 -7.99 -3.75 -11.35
N GLY A 107 -9.22 -3.83 -11.86
CA GLY A 107 -9.57 -3.41 -13.21
C GLY A 107 -8.96 -4.28 -14.31
N LEU A 108 -8.67 -5.56 -14.05
CA LEU A 108 -8.19 -6.54 -15.03
C LEU A 108 -9.28 -7.56 -15.33
N LEU A 109 -9.19 -8.25 -16.46
CA LEU A 109 -10.19 -9.24 -16.85
C LEU A 109 -10.40 -10.32 -15.77
N LYS A 110 -9.30 -10.79 -15.15
CA LYS A 110 -9.38 -11.80 -14.08
C LYS A 110 -10.17 -11.32 -12.85
N SER A 111 -10.00 -10.08 -12.43
CA SER A 111 -10.74 -9.52 -11.29
C SER A 111 -12.18 -9.18 -11.64
N ALA A 112 -12.41 -8.67 -12.85
CA ALA A 112 -13.75 -8.41 -13.37
C ALA A 112 -14.58 -9.69 -13.52
N LEU A 113 -13.96 -10.81 -13.94
CA LEU A 113 -14.60 -12.13 -13.95
C LEU A 113 -15.03 -12.58 -12.54
N CYS A 114 -14.16 -12.37 -11.54
CA CYS A 114 -14.51 -12.68 -10.15
C CYS A 114 -15.69 -11.81 -9.66
N ALA A 115 -15.69 -10.52 -10.01
CA ALA A 115 -16.80 -9.62 -9.72
C ALA A 115 -18.12 -10.08 -10.38
N TRP A 116 -18.06 -10.53 -11.62
CA TRP A 116 -19.21 -11.07 -12.33
C TRP A 116 -19.65 -12.43 -11.76
N TRP A 117 -18.71 -13.30 -11.40
CA TRP A 117 -19.01 -14.59 -10.77
C TRP A 117 -19.66 -14.45 -9.41
N SER A 118 -19.38 -13.40 -8.65
CA SER A 118 -20.03 -13.14 -7.37
C SER A 118 -21.55 -12.98 -7.48
N GLY A 119 -22.04 -12.64 -8.68
CA GLY A 119 -23.46 -12.38 -8.94
C GLY A 119 -23.95 -11.06 -8.34
N ALA A 120 -23.04 -10.21 -7.83
CA ALA A 120 -23.41 -8.90 -7.29
C ALA A 120 -24.12 -8.06 -8.37
N PRO A 121 -25.32 -7.52 -8.09
CA PRO A 121 -26.05 -6.68 -9.04
C PRO A 121 -25.35 -5.35 -9.31
N ARG A 122 -24.62 -4.84 -8.33
CA ARG A 122 -23.82 -3.62 -8.46
C ARG A 122 -22.34 -3.98 -8.47
N ARG A 123 -21.64 -3.65 -9.55
CA ARG A 123 -20.22 -3.95 -9.74
C ARG A 123 -19.49 -2.69 -10.17
N ILE A 124 -18.76 -2.08 -9.24
CA ILE A 124 -17.98 -0.87 -9.47
C ILE A 124 -16.55 -1.30 -9.78
N SER A 125 -16.00 -0.86 -10.90
CA SER A 125 -14.63 -1.20 -11.31
C SER A 125 -13.83 0.02 -11.68
N LEU A 126 -12.54 0.02 -11.33
CA LEU A 126 -11.58 0.90 -11.96
C LEU A 126 -11.57 0.68 -13.47
N ILE A 127 -11.46 1.76 -14.24
CA ILE A 127 -11.28 1.63 -15.69
C ILE A 127 -9.90 1.03 -15.92
N GLY A 128 -9.92 -0.23 -16.31
CA GLY A 128 -8.74 -1.05 -16.50
C GLY A 128 -8.51 -1.43 -17.96
N ARG A 129 -7.59 -2.34 -18.14
CA ARG A 129 -7.19 -2.92 -19.42
C ARG A 129 -8.01 -4.18 -19.72
N GLU A 130 -7.76 -4.81 -20.86
CA GLU A 130 -8.27 -6.16 -21.21
C GLU A 130 -9.80 -6.24 -21.32
N GLY A 131 -10.51 -5.13 -21.54
CA GLY A 131 -11.95 -5.12 -21.69
C GLY A 131 -12.75 -5.40 -20.39
N SER A 132 -12.09 -5.40 -19.23
CA SER A 132 -12.66 -5.66 -17.90
C SER A 132 -13.90 -4.81 -17.59
N HIS A 133 -13.91 -3.58 -18.07
CA HIS A 133 -14.99 -2.62 -17.92
C HIS A 133 -16.36 -3.09 -18.47
N ARG A 134 -16.37 -4.09 -19.38
CA ARG A 134 -17.63 -4.65 -19.94
C ARG A 134 -18.40 -5.47 -18.93
N LEU A 135 -17.74 -5.99 -17.88
CA LEU A 135 -18.35 -6.77 -16.82
C LEU A 135 -18.78 -5.90 -15.62
N ALA A 136 -18.39 -4.63 -15.59
CA ALA A 136 -18.80 -3.68 -14.57
C ALA A 136 -20.17 -3.04 -14.88
N THR A 137 -20.93 -2.69 -13.84
CA THR A 137 -22.14 -1.87 -13.95
C THR A 137 -21.83 -0.38 -13.83
N GLU A 138 -20.77 -0.06 -13.08
CA GLU A 138 -20.27 1.30 -12.88
C GLU A 138 -18.76 1.33 -13.07
N ARG A 139 -18.25 2.43 -13.62
CA ARG A 139 -16.83 2.59 -13.97
C ARG A 139 -16.28 3.83 -13.32
N VAL A 140 -15.10 3.69 -12.70
CA VAL A 140 -14.42 4.79 -12.05
C VAL A 140 -13.11 5.09 -12.76
N LEU A 141 -12.98 6.32 -13.24
CA LEU A 141 -11.74 6.86 -13.77
C LEU A 141 -11.15 7.82 -12.72
N PRO A 142 -9.99 7.51 -12.14
CA PRO A 142 -9.33 8.44 -11.22
C PRO A 142 -9.02 9.76 -11.92
N ALA A 143 -9.41 10.88 -11.31
CA ALA A 143 -9.01 12.18 -11.80
C ALA A 143 -7.49 12.38 -11.64
N PRO A 144 -6.84 13.08 -12.56
CA PRO A 144 -5.45 13.49 -12.38
C PRO A 144 -5.30 14.33 -11.11
N ASP A 145 -4.26 14.02 -10.33
CA ASP A 145 -3.91 14.76 -9.12
C ASP A 145 -2.39 15.06 -9.17
N PRO A 146 -1.98 16.33 -9.17
CA PRO A 146 -0.56 16.71 -9.18
C PRO A 146 0.24 16.12 -8.04
N LEU A 147 -0.34 16.06 -6.84
CA LEU A 147 0.30 15.51 -5.64
C LEU A 147 0.30 13.99 -5.62
N ARG A 148 -0.50 13.35 -6.47
CA ARG A 148 -0.57 11.88 -6.56
C ARG A 148 -0.56 11.24 -5.17
N PRO A 149 -1.62 11.41 -4.38
CA PRO A 149 -1.65 10.79 -3.06
C PRO A 149 -1.55 9.28 -3.17
N ILE A 150 -0.93 8.65 -2.18
CA ILE A 150 -0.83 7.19 -2.12
C ILE A 150 -2.22 6.56 -2.24
N GLY A 151 -2.35 5.54 -3.09
CA GLY A 151 -3.62 4.87 -3.35
C GLY A 151 -4.67 5.75 -4.05
N ALA A 152 -4.26 6.71 -4.89
CA ALA A 152 -5.15 7.67 -5.58
C ALA A 152 -6.33 6.98 -6.31
N GLU A 153 -6.08 5.86 -6.99
CA GLU A 153 -7.11 5.09 -7.68
C GLU A 153 -8.13 4.47 -6.71
N TYR A 154 -7.69 3.96 -5.59
CA TYR A 154 -8.58 3.36 -4.57
C TYR A 154 -9.36 4.43 -3.82
N ARG A 155 -8.76 5.60 -3.63
CA ARG A 155 -9.46 6.80 -3.11
C ARG A 155 -10.56 7.25 -4.06
N ALA A 156 -10.36 7.14 -5.36
CA ALA A 156 -11.41 7.44 -6.35
C ALA A 156 -12.59 6.46 -6.23
N LEU A 157 -12.32 5.16 -6.03
CA LEU A 157 -13.37 4.16 -5.75
C LEU A 157 -14.12 4.48 -4.45
N ALA A 158 -13.41 4.82 -3.38
CA ALA A 158 -14.01 5.20 -2.10
C ALA A 158 -14.92 6.42 -2.24
N ARG A 159 -14.47 7.47 -2.95
CA ARG A 159 -15.28 8.65 -3.23
C ARG A 159 -16.52 8.35 -4.08
N HIS A 160 -16.38 7.49 -5.09
CA HIS A 160 -17.50 7.05 -5.92
C HIS A 160 -18.54 6.28 -5.11
N LEU A 161 -18.10 5.55 -4.08
CA LEU A 161 -18.99 4.87 -3.12
C LEU A 161 -19.70 5.84 -2.17
N GLY A 162 -19.27 7.11 -2.11
CA GLY A 162 -19.78 8.12 -1.19
C GLY A 162 -19.03 8.19 0.15
N ALA A 163 -17.88 7.52 0.27
CA ALA A 163 -17.09 7.58 1.51
C ALA A 163 -16.45 8.97 1.69
N PRO A 164 -16.44 9.52 2.92
CA PRO A 164 -15.69 10.73 3.23
C PRO A 164 -14.22 10.58 2.88
N GLY A 165 -13.59 11.62 2.35
CA GLY A 165 -12.17 11.57 1.95
C GLY A 165 -11.22 11.21 3.10
N ALA A 166 -11.54 11.59 4.32
CA ALA A 166 -10.80 11.24 5.54
C ALA A 166 -10.94 9.76 5.93
N ALA A 167 -11.97 9.06 5.46
CA ALA A 167 -12.18 7.65 5.75
C ALA A 167 -11.17 6.75 5.02
N PHE A 168 -10.63 7.20 3.89
CA PHE A 168 -9.62 6.43 3.18
C PHE A 168 -8.26 6.56 3.86
N ARG A 169 -7.89 5.55 4.62
CA ARG A 169 -6.61 5.37 5.27
C ARG A 169 -6.20 3.91 5.12
N MET A 170 -4.99 3.65 4.63
CA MET A 170 -4.48 2.27 4.53
C MET A 170 -4.62 1.57 5.89
N ASP A 171 -5.06 0.31 5.87
CA ASP A 171 -5.51 -0.38 7.06
C ASP A 171 -4.98 -1.80 7.11
N LEU A 172 -3.83 -1.95 7.75
CA LEU A 172 -3.21 -3.24 8.05
C LEU A 172 -3.31 -3.51 9.54
N ALA A 173 -3.48 -4.79 9.90
CA ALA A 173 -3.49 -5.23 11.27
C ALA A 173 -2.44 -6.31 11.51
N VAL A 174 -1.82 -6.27 12.68
CA VAL A 174 -0.79 -7.22 13.10
C VAL A 174 -1.42 -8.27 14.00
N GLY A 175 -1.33 -9.54 13.62
CA GLY A 175 -1.75 -10.66 14.48
C GLY A 175 -0.84 -10.83 15.70
N ALA A 176 -1.41 -11.10 16.87
CA ALA A 176 -0.65 -11.26 18.10
C ALA A 176 0.39 -12.40 18.00
N ALA A 177 0.00 -13.55 17.47
CA ALA A 177 0.91 -14.69 17.27
C ALA A 177 2.03 -14.38 16.27
N ALA A 178 1.73 -13.66 15.17
CA ALA A 178 2.74 -13.24 14.19
C ALA A 178 3.74 -12.26 14.82
N ARG A 179 3.28 -11.35 15.67
CA ARG A 179 4.15 -10.40 16.40
C ARG A 179 5.07 -11.12 17.37
N GLU A 180 4.57 -12.10 18.11
CA GLU A 180 5.38 -12.91 19.03
C GLU A 180 6.45 -13.69 18.27
N GLN A 181 6.09 -14.35 17.16
CA GLN A 181 7.01 -15.10 16.32
C GLN A 181 8.07 -14.18 15.67
N ALA A 182 7.67 -13.01 15.19
CA ALA A 182 8.60 -12.02 14.64
C ALA A 182 9.62 -11.56 15.70
N ARG A 183 9.16 -11.22 16.90
CA ARG A 183 10.03 -10.83 18.02
C ARG A 183 10.99 -11.94 18.43
N ALA A 184 10.53 -13.18 18.51
CA ALA A 184 11.38 -14.32 18.81
C ALA A 184 12.49 -14.50 17.76
N LYS A 185 12.16 -14.38 16.46
CA LYS A 185 13.14 -14.49 15.38
C LYS A 185 14.12 -13.31 15.35
N LEU A 186 13.65 -12.10 15.60
CA LEU A 186 14.50 -10.91 15.74
C LEU A 186 15.49 -11.09 16.90
N ALA A 187 15.01 -11.50 18.07
CA ALA A 187 15.84 -11.75 19.25
C ALA A 187 16.87 -12.86 19.00
N ALA A 188 16.45 -13.98 18.39
CA ALA A 188 17.35 -15.07 18.01
C ALA A 188 18.43 -14.65 17.00
N ALA A 189 18.16 -13.64 16.18
CA ALA A 189 19.11 -13.03 15.26
C ALA A 189 19.95 -11.91 15.90
N GLY A 190 19.90 -11.72 17.24
CA GLY A 190 20.67 -10.72 17.97
C GLY A 190 20.15 -9.28 17.83
N VAL A 191 18.89 -9.10 17.43
CA VAL A 191 18.25 -7.77 17.39
C VAL A 191 17.70 -7.45 18.77
N ALA A 192 18.36 -6.55 19.47
CA ALA A 192 17.91 -6.01 20.75
C ALA A 192 17.72 -4.49 20.63
N GLY A 193 16.67 -3.94 21.27
CA GLY A 193 16.40 -2.51 21.28
C GLY A 193 15.84 -1.97 19.95
N ARG A 194 16.28 -0.74 19.60
CA ARG A 194 15.77 -0.03 18.39
C ARG A 194 16.39 -0.62 17.13
N TYR A 195 15.58 -0.86 16.11
CA TYR A 195 16.05 -1.34 14.82
C TYR A 195 15.38 -0.61 13.66
N ALA A 196 16.09 -0.57 12.54
CA ALA A 196 15.60 -0.08 11.27
C ALA A 196 15.43 -1.24 10.29
N VAL A 197 14.28 -1.33 9.64
CA VAL A 197 14.04 -2.29 8.56
C VAL A 197 14.57 -1.70 7.25
N LEU A 198 15.43 -2.44 6.56
CA LEU A 198 15.92 -2.12 5.22
C LEU A 198 15.28 -3.07 4.21
N CYS A 199 14.64 -2.50 3.17
CA CYS A 199 13.93 -3.25 2.12
C CYS A 199 14.56 -2.96 0.76
N PRO A 200 15.74 -3.56 0.45
CA PRO A 200 16.52 -3.24 -0.73
C PRO A 200 16.00 -3.91 -2.01
N TYR A 201 15.14 -4.94 -1.90
CA TYR A 201 14.83 -5.83 -3.00
C TYR A 201 13.50 -5.52 -3.67
N THR A 202 13.47 -5.73 -4.99
CA THR A 202 12.29 -5.56 -5.83
C THR A 202 12.45 -6.40 -7.10
N THR A 203 11.34 -6.64 -7.80
CA THR A 203 11.32 -7.50 -8.99
C THR A 203 11.95 -6.89 -10.25
N ARG A 204 12.38 -5.62 -10.21
CA ARG A 204 12.88 -4.91 -11.39
C ARG A 204 14.23 -4.26 -11.12
N PRO A 205 15.27 -4.54 -11.94
CA PRO A 205 16.62 -4.01 -11.75
C PRO A 205 16.64 -2.48 -11.61
N GLN A 206 15.90 -1.75 -12.43
CA GLN A 206 15.87 -0.29 -12.43
C GLN A 206 15.21 0.36 -11.20
N LYS A 207 14.69 -0.42 -10.28
CA LYS A 207 14.12 0.04 -9.01
C LYS A 207 15.07 -0.19 -7.83
N HIS A 208 16.14 -0.95 -8.04
CA HIS A 208 17.12 -1.22 -6.99
C HIS A 208 17.96 0.01 -6.69
N TRP A 209 18.26 0.21 -5.44
CA TRP A 209 19.38 1.04 -5.03
C TRP A 209 20.63 0.17 -4.94
N PHE A 210 21.81 0.77 -4.87
CA PHE A 210 23.08 0.05 -4.99
C PHE A 210 23.45 -0.65 -3.69
N ASP A 211 23.96 -1.89 -3.78
CA ASP A 211 24.23 -2.73 -2.61
C ASP A 211 25.29 -2.09 -1.70
N GLU A 212 26.31 -1.41 -2.27
CA GLU A 212 27.32 -0.65 -1.52
C GLU A 212 26.71 0.51 -0.73
N ARG A 213 25.67 1.15 -1.25
CA ARG A 213 24.98 2.25 -0.56
C ARG A 213 24.08 1.75 0.55
N TRP A 214 23.45 0.59 0.35
CA TRP A 214 22.73 -0.07 1.43
C TRP A 214 23.64 -0.47 2.57
N ALA A 215 24.84 -1.00 2.27
CA ALA A 215 25.84 -1.35 3.26
C ALA A 215 26.35 -0.12 4.03
N GLU A 216 26.61 0.97 3.33
CA GLU A 216 27.02 2.23 3.95
C GLU A 216 25.91 2.80 4.86
N LEU A 217 24.66 2.85 4.39
CA LEU A 217 23.52 3.28 5.21
C LEU A 217 23.37 2.40 6.46
N ALA A 218 23.49 1.08 6.29
CA ALA A 218 23.39 0.13 7.41
C ALA A 218 24.48 0.39 8.46
N THR A 219 25.74 0.58 8.03
CA THR A 219 26.85 0.89 8.93
C THR A 219 26.62 2.19 9.71
N ARG A 220 26.13 3.24 9.04
CA ARG A 220 25.85 4.54 9.65
C ARG A 220 24.67 4.46 10.64
N LEU A 221 23.61 3.71 10.33
CA LEU A 221 22.49 3.46 11.24
C LEU A 221 22.93 2.69 12.49
N ALA A 222 23.78 1.67 12.33
CA ALA A 222 24.35 0.93 13.45
C ALA A 222 25.17 1.84 14.37
N ALA A 223 26.03 2.70 13.80
CA ALA A 223 26.79 3.70 14.53
C ALA A 223 25.91 4.71 15.30
N ALA A 224 24.70 5.00 14.78
CA ALA A 224 23.70 5.82 15.43
C ALA A 224 22.83 5.05 16.47
N GLY A 225 23.18 3.81 16.80
CA GLY A 225 22.48 2.99 17.79
C GLY A 225 21.14 2.41 17.30
N VAL A 226 20.94 2.33 15.98
CA VAL A 226 19.75 1.73 15.36
C VAL A 226 20.17 0.49 14.57
N ARG A 227 19.84 -0.70 15.08
CA ARG A 227 20.26 -1.97 14.47
C ARG A 227 19.63 -2.16 13.07
N PRO A 228 20.40 -2.26 11.97
CA PRO A 228 19.84 -2.49 10.65
C PRO A 228 19.43 -3.94 10.47
N VAL A 229 18.23 -4.17 9.93
CA VAL A 229 17.64 -5.48 9.66
C VAL A 229 17.17 -5.52 8.21
N LEU A 230 17.77 -6.40 7.41
CA LEU A 230 17.37 -6.60 6.01
C LEU A 230 16.14 -7.51 5.95
N LEU A 231 15.13 -7.06 5.23
CA LEU A 231 13.95 -7.86 4.90
C LEU A 231 13.75 -7.95 3.38
N GLY A 232 13.23 -9.10 2.95
CA GLY A 232 12.92 -9.43 1.55
C GLY A 232 12.20 -10.77 1.46
N GLY A 233 11.82 -11.17 0.25
CA GLY A 233 11.24 -12.47 -0.03
C GLY A 233 12.30 -13.60 -0.03
N PRO A 234 11.86 -14.87 -0.08
CA PRO A 234 12.79 -16.00 -0.18
C PRO A 234 13.69 -15.94 -1.41
N ASP A 235 13.18 -15.42 -2.53
CA ASP A 235 13.92 -15.29 -3.79
C ASP A 235 15.04 -14.23 -3.72
N ASP A 236 14.98 -13.34 -2.72
CA ASP A 236 15.98 -12.30 -2.50
C ASP A 236 17.15 -12.78 -1.63
N ALA A 237 17.01 -13.91 -0.91
CA ALA A 237 17.99 -14.39 0.05
C ALA A 237 19.41 -14.55 -0.52
N PRO A 238 19.63 -15.03 -1.77
CA PRO A 238 20.97 -15.13 -2.34
C PRO A 238 21.71 -13.80 -2.48
N ARG A 239 20.98 -12.67 -2.45
CA ARG A 239 21.54 -11.32 -2.62
C ARG A 239 21.89 -10.63 -1.30
N ALA A 240 21.43 -11.16 -0.18
CA ALA A 240 21.63 -10.52 1.13
C ALA A 240 23.11 -10.37 1.49
N GLY A 241 23.94 -11.34 1.11
CA GLY A 241 25.39 -11.34 1.35
C GLY A 241 26.15 -10.17 0.70
N ALA A 242 25.64 -9.61 -0.40
CA ALA A 242 26.25 -8.44 -1.04
C ALA A 242 26.21 -7.19 -0.13
N ILE A 243 25.18 -7.08 0.71
CA ILE A 243 25.07 -5.97 1.67
C ILE A 243 25.72 -6.32 3.01
N THR A 244 25.39 -7.49 3.59
CA THR A 244 25.88 -7.86 4.92
C THR A 244 27.38 -8.14 4.96
N GLY A 245 27.99 -8.54 3.83
CA GLY A 245 29.43 -8.72 3.72
C GLY A 245 30.22 -7.41 3.90
N HIS A 246 29.60 -6.25 3.65
CA HIS A 246 30.20 -4.91 3.83
C HIS A 246 29.61 -4.14 5.02
N ALA A 247 28.57 -4.69 5.67
CA ALA A 247 27.93 -4.13 6.85
C ALA A 247 27.69 -5.23 7.89
N PRO A 248 28.71 -5.62 8.65
CA PRO A 248 28.66 -6.79 9.57
C PRO A 248 27.63 -6.62 10.69
N ASP A 249 27.25 -5.38 11.01
CA ASP A 249 26.19 -5.09 11.97
C ASP A 249 24.78 -5.26 11.41
N ALA A 250 24.62 -5.43 10.11
CA ALA A 250 23.33 -5.65 9.50
C ALA A 250 22.87 -7.11 9.71
N VAL A 251 21.65 -7.26 10.22
CA VAL A 251 21.04 -8.56 10.46
C VAL A 251 20.28 -9.00 9.21
N ASP A 252 20.64 -10.16 8.67
CA ASP A 252 19.94 -10.77 7.54
C ASP A 252 18.74 -11.60 8.01
N LEU A 253 17.52 -11.12 7.72
CA LEU A 253 16.26 -11.86 7.86
C LEU A 253 15.53 -12.03 6.51
N VAL A 254 16.24 -11.89 5.40
CA VAL A 254 15.68 -12.07 4.05
C VAL A 254 15.23 -13.51 3.85
N GLY A 255 13.94 -13.69 3.51
CA GLY A 255 13.33 -15.00 3.34
C GLY A 255 13.09 -15.81 4.63
N LYS A 256 13.43 -15.28 5.81
CA LYS A 256 13.35 -15.99 7.10
C LYS A 256 12.04 -15.72 7.85
N LEU A 257 11.29 -14.68 7.46
CA LEU A 257 10.00 -14.33 8.03
C LEU A 257 8.87 -14.71 7.07
N LYS A 258 7.77 -15.20 7.62
CA LYS A 258 6.50 -15.25 6.90
C LYS A 258 5.98 -13.83 6.68
N LEU A 259 5.05 -13.64 5.75
CA LEU A 259 4.57 -12.30 5.42
C LEU A 259 3.88 -11.59 6.60
N ASP A 260 3.09 -12.30 7.40
CA ASP A 260 2.47 -11.76 8.62
C ASP A 260 3.50 -11.43 9.72
N GLU A 261 4.56 -12.23 9.84
CA GLU A 261 5.72 -11.93 10.71
C GLU A 261 6.50 -10.72 10.18
N THR A 262 6.63 -10.58 8.85
CA THR A 262 7.25 -9.40 8.21
C THR A 262 6.46 -8.13 8.53
N VAL A 263 5.13 -8.18 8.43
CA VAL A 263 4.26 -7.05 8.81
C VAL A 263 4.45 -6.68 10.28
N ALA A 264 4.58 -7.68 11.15
CA ALA A 264 4.82 -7.47 12.58
C ALA A 264 6.21 -6.86 12.86
N ALA A 265 7.26 -7.35 12.18
CA ALA A 265 8.61 -6.82 12.29
C ALA A 265 8.67 -5.36 11.79
N ILE A 266 7.95 -5.02 10.73
CA ILE A 266 7.84 -3.63 10.26
C ILE A 266 7.10 -2.77 11.29
N ALA A 267 5.97 -3.25 11.84
CA ALA A 267 5.16 -2.50 12.79
C ALA A 267 5.90 -2.12 14.08
N ASP A 268 6.85 -2.95 14.52
CA ASP A 268 7.65 -2.74 15.73
C ASP A 268 8.98 -2.02 15.43
N ALA A 269 9.29 -1.71 14.17
CA ALA A 269 10.52 -1.02 13.79
C ALA A 269 10.49 0.48 14.14
N ALA A 270 11.64 1.04 14.47
CA ALA A 270 11.80 2.47 14.69
C ALA A 270 11.83 3.26 13.37
N LEU A 271 12.27 2.62 12.29
CA LEU A 271 12.40 3.20 10.95
C LEU A 271 12.26 2.08 9.89
N LEU A 272 11.74 2.45 8.73
CA LEU A 272 11.82 1.65 7.52
C LEU A 272 12.47 2.48 6.40
N VAL A 273 13.46 1.92 5.71
CA VAL A 273 13.98 2.46 4.46
C VAL A 273 13.80 1.41 3.37
N GLY A 274 13.17 1.78 2.26
CA GLY A 274 12.92 0.82 1.19
C GLY A 274 12.85 1.47 -0.18
N VAL A 275 13.15 0.69 -1.22
CA VAL A 275 12.83 1.07 -2.59
C VAL A 275 11.32 0.95 -2.84
N ASP A 276 10.84 1.30 -4.04
CA ASP A 276 9.44 1.11 -4.44
C ASP A 276 9.06 -0.38 -4.44
N THR A 277 8.64 -0.87 -3.28
CA THR A 277 8.28 -2.26 -2.98
C THR A 277 7.07 -2.34 -2.04
N GLY A 278 6.42 -3.50 -2.00
CA GLY A 278 5.28 -3.74 -1.10
C GLY A 278 5.61 -3.50 0.37
N LEU A 279 6.83 -3.80 0.80
CA LEU A 279 7.28 -3.59 2.19
C LEU A 279 7.34 -2.10 2.57
N ALA A 280 7.79 -1.23 1.66
CA ALA A 280 7.79 0.22 1.90
C ALA A 280 6.35 0.75 2.08
N HIS A 281 5.40 0.24 1.30
CA HIS A 281 3.99 0.60 1.48
C HIS A 281 3.39 0.06 2.78
N MET A 282 3.87 -1.09 3.29
CA MET A 282 3.48 -1.59 4.61
C MET A 282 3.95 -0.66 5.73
N GLY A 283 5.19 -0.14 5.65
CA GLY A 283 5.69 0.85 6.60
C GLY A 283 4.78 2.08 6.69
N THR A 284 4.42 2.64 5.52
CA THR A 284 3.49 3.77 5.44
C THR A 284 2.09 3.42 5.99
N ALA A 285 1.58 2.22 5.68
CA ALA A 285 0.26 1.77 6.13
C ALA A 285 0.17 1.54 7.65
N LEU A 286 1.29 1.15 8.25
CA LEU A 286 1.44 0.91 9.69
C LEU A 286 1.86 2.17 10.46
N ASP A 287 1.97 3.32 9.77
CA ASP A 287 2.43 4.61 10.30
C ASP A 287 3.81 4.53 10.98
N VAL A 288 4.68 3.64 10.46
CA VAL A 288 6.09 3.58 10.86
C VAL A 288 6.87 4.68 10.14
N PRO A 289 7.83 5.37 10.81
CA PRO A 289 8.74 6.27 10.12
C PRO A 289 9.33 5.60 8.88
N THR A 290 9.04 6.11 7.68
CA THR A 290 9.35 5.41 6.42
C THR A 290 10.03 6.34 5.43
N ILE A 291 11.11 5.88 4.80
CA ILE A 291 11.74 6.52 3.66
C ILE A 291 11.56 5.60 2.45
N ALA A 292 10.91 6.11 1.42
CA ALA A 292 10.66 5.39 0.18
C ALA A 292 11.47 5.98 -0.98
N LEU A 293 12.38 5.19 -1.55
CA LEU A 293 13.25 5.59 -2.65
C LEU A 293 12.60 5.25 -3.99
N PHE A 294 12.37 6.26 -4.81
CA PHE A 294 11.79 6.14 -6.13
C PHE A 294 12.75 6.66 -7.21
N GLY A 295 12.69 6.04 -8.38
CA GLY A 295 13.45 6.49 -9.55
C GLY A 295 12.71 6.16 -10.84
N SER A 296 12.72 4.92 -11.27
CA SER A 296 12.16 4.46 -12.54
C SER A 296 10.63 4.39 -12.59
N THR A 297 9.97 4.41 -11.45
CA THR A 297 8.51 4.34 -11.33
C THR A 297 7.93 5.68 -10.92
N ARG A 298 6.67 5.89 -11.29
CA ARG A 298 5.95 7.11 -10.91
C ARG A 298 5.61 7.08 -9.42
N PRO A 299 6.18 7.97 -8.58
CA PRO A 299 5.90 7.96 -7.15
C PRO A 299 4.51 8.51 -6.84
N TYR A 300 4.01 8.21 -5.66
CA TYR A 300 3.11 9.11 -4.96
C TYR A 300 3.95 10.23 -4.32
N LEU A 301 3.48 11.46 -4.38
CA LEU A 301 4.19 12.61 -3.79
C LEU A 301 3.59 13.00 -2.43
N ASP A 302 2.38 12.53 -2.14
CA ASP A 302 1.69 12.68 -0.86
C ASP A 302 1.39 11.30 -0.25
N ALA A 303 2.15 10.92 0.75
CA ALA A 303 1.97 9.67 1.49
C ALA A 303 0.81 9.72 2.49
N ARG A 304 0.18 10.87 2.68
CA ARG A 304 -0.95 11.12 3.63
C ARG A 304 -0.58 10.90 5.09
N THR A 305 0.71 10.88 5.41
CA THR A 305 1.25 10.86 6.77
C THR A 305 2.57 11.63 6.80
N PRO A 306 2.83 12.46 7.83
CA PRO A 306 4.10 13.15 7.98
C PRO A 306 5.27 12.20 8.33
N ARG A 307 4.96 10.94 8.65
CA ARG A 307 5.94 9.92 9.00
C ARG A 307 6.54 9.21 7.79
N THR A 308 6.09 9.52 6.57
CA THR A 308 6.67 8.96 5.35
C THR A 308 7.26 10.04 4.46
N VAL A 309 8.54 9.88 4.14
CA VAL A 309 9.28 10.72 3.19
C VAL A 309 9.47 9.93 1.90
N VAL A 310 9.09 10.54 0.79
CA VAL A 310 9.30 9.99 -0.56
C VAL A 310 10.46 10.74 -1.20
N LEU A 311 11.54 10.02 -1.49
CA LEU A 311 12.69 10.55 -2.22
C LEU A 311 12.55 10.20 -3.70
N TYR A 312 12.49 11.21 -4.53
CA TYR A 312 12.33 11.08 -5.98
C TYR A 312 12.99 12.24 -6.70
N GLU A 313 13.99 11.90 -7.52
CA GLU A 313 14.64 12.85 -8.40
C GLU A 313 14.02 12.77 -9.80
N GLN A 314 13.38 13.84 -10.22
CA GLN A 314 12.74 13.92 -11.53
C GLN A 314 13.79 14.22 -12.60
N LEU A 315 14.20 13.19 -13.32
CA LEU A 315 15.06 13.31 -14.50
C LEU A 315 14.22 13.30 -15.80
N PRO A 316 14.76 13.80 -16.92
CA PRO A 316 14.06 13.76 -18.21
C PRO A 316 13.60 12.35 -18.63
N CYS A 317 14.37 11.32 -18.26
CA CYS A 317 14.03 9.91 -18.50
C CYS A 317 13.12 9.28 -17.43
N SER A 318 12.87 9.96 -16.30
CA SER A 318 12.11 9.41 -15.16
C SER A 318 10.69 9.99 -15.13
N PRO A 319 9.65 9.15 -14.94
CA PRO A 319 9.67 7.70 -14.74
C PRO A 319 9.74 6.91 -16.05
N CYS A 320 10.79 6.13 -16.27
CA CYS A 320 10.95 5.27 -17.45
C CYS A 320 10.12 3.96 -17.37
N ARG A 321 9.58 3.63 -16.20
CA ARG A 321 8.70 2.48 -15.94
C ARG A 321 9.38 1.13 -16.23
N ARG A 322 9.10 0.52 -17.40
CA ARG A 322 9.63 -0.80 -17.80
C ARG A 322 10.73 -0.72 -18.86
N HIS A 323 10.96 0.46 -19.40
CA HIS A 323 11.87 0.67 -20.53
C HIS A 323 12.90 1.74 -20.17
N PRO A 324 13.93 1.39 -19.35
CA PRO A 324 14.99 2.32 -19.02
C PRO A 324 15.80 2.70 -20.27
N THR A 325 16.08 3.99 -20.43
CA THR A 325 16.85 4.55 -21.54
C THR A 325 18.25 5.01 -21.13
N CYS A 326 18.62 4.79 -19.86
CA CYS A 326 19.89 5.22 -19.28
C CYS A 326 21.04 4.20 -19.42
N GLY A 327 20.90 3.18 -20.26
CA GLY A 327 21.95 2.16 -20.45
C GLY A 327 22.35 1.38 -19.18
N GLY A 328 21.52 1.41 -18.16
CA GLY A 328 21.79 0.70 -16.88
C GLY A 328 22.53 1.55 -15.84
N THR A 329 22.77 2.84 -16.06
CA THR A 329 23.42 3.74 -15.07
C THR A 329 22.52 4.05 -13.88
N TYR A 330 21.19 4.02 -14.09
CA TYR A 330 20.17 4.30 -13.06
C TYR A 330 20.42 5.59 -12.25
N ASP A 331 20.76 6.69 -12.94
CA ASP A 331 21.12 7.97 -12.34
C ASP A 331 20.06 8.49 -11.36
N CYS A 332 18.76 8.25 -11.67
CA CYS A 332 17.66 8.57 -10.74
C CYS A 332 17.79 7.89 -9.37
N MET A 333 18.45 6.74 -9.30
CA MET A 333 18.74 6.06 -8.03
C MET A 333 20.11 6.44 -7.48
N ARG A 334 21.06 6.87 -8.35
CA ARG A 334 22.39 7.37 -7.92
C ARG A 334 22.31 8.71 -7.21
N LEU A 335 21.33 9.53 -7.51
CA LEU A 335 21.15 10.84 -6.85
C LEU A 335 20.72 10.69 -5.38
N HIS A 336 20.14 9.56 -4.97
CA HIS A 336 19.91 9.28 -3.57
C HIS A 336 21.22 8.83 -2.92
N THR A 337 21.87 9.72 -2.14
CA THR A 337 23.09 9.39 -1.43
C THR A 337 22.80 8.79 -0.04
N PRO A 338 23.69 7.94 0.51
CA PRO A 338 23.53 7.40 1.87
C PRO A 338 23.41 8.50 2.93
N GLU A 339 24.19 9.60 2.78
CA GLU A 339 24.11 10.77 3.67
C GLU A 339 22.74 11.44 3.62
N GLY A 340 22.20 11.65 2.41
CA GLY A 340 20.89 12.28 2.23
C GLY A 340 19.78 11.44 2.82
N VAL A 341 19.85 10.11 2.65
CA VAL A 341 18.90 9.16 3.26
C VAL A 341 19.02 9.13 4.77
N LEU A 342 20.27 9.12 5.31
CA LEU A 342 20.52 9.14 6.75
C LEU A 342 19.97 10.42 7.39
N ALA A 343 20.20 11.59 6.78
CA ALA A 343 19.68 12.85 7.29
C ALA A 343 18.14 12.87 7.38
N GLN A 344 17.43 12.21 6.45
CA GLN A 344 15.98 12.02 6.56
C GLN A 344 15.63 11.02 7.67
N ALA A 345 16.40 9.95 7.83
CA ALA A 345 16.21 8.95 8.88
C ALA A 345 16.31 9.59 10.27
N GLU A 346 17.34 10.39 10.51
CA GLU A 346 17.55 11.11 11.76
C GLU A 346 16.40 12.07 12.09
N ARG A 347 15.90 12.84 11.10
CA ARG A 347 14.74 13.71 11.27
C ARG A 347 13.49 12.94 11.66
N LEU A 348 13.19 11.83 10.98
CA LEU A 348 12.04 11.01 11.30
C LEU A 348 12.15 10.35 12.67
N LEU A 349 13.34 9.87 13.04
CA LEU A 349 13.61 9.26 14.34
C LEU A 349 13.50 10.28 15.49
N ALA A 350 13.98 11.51 15.29
CA ALA A 350 13.85 12.59 16.25
C ALA A 350 12.37 13.01 16.43
N ALA A 351 11.64 13.17 15.33
CA ALA A 351 10.21 13.49 15.37
C ALA A 351 9.36 12.41 16.07
N ALA A 352 9.74 11.14 15.91
CA ALA A 352 9.07 10.02 16.58
C ALA A 352 9.36 9.95 18.10
N SER A 353 10.47 10.52 18.55
CA SER A 353 10.87 10.57 19.96
C SER A 353 10.29 11.75 20.72
N SER A 354 9.79 12.78 20.00
CA SER A 354 9.13 13.94 20.61
C SER A 354 7.70 13.59 21.00
N PRO A 355 7.24 13.90 22.23
CA PRO A 355 5.84 13.69 22.62
C PRO A 355 4.93 14.53 21.71
N ALA A 356 3.85 13.92 21.21
CA ALA A 356 2.87 14.62 20.37
C ALA A 356 2.36 15.87 21.10
N PRO A 357 2.33 17.04 20.45
CA PRO A 357 1.73 18.22 21.06
C PRO A 357 0.25 17.97 21.27
N GLY A 358 -0.18 17.73 22.55
CA GLY A 358 -1.58 17.52 22.93
C GLY A 358 -1.88 16.32 23.83
N ALA A 359 -0.89 15.51 24.25
CA ALA A 359 -1.15 14.35 25.11
C ALA A 359 -1.06 14.65 26.63
N THR A 360 -1.03 15.92 27.05
CA THR A 360 -1.14 16.31 28.44
C THR A 360 -2.58 16.64 28.79
N SER A 361 -3.24 15.75 29.54
CA SER A 361 -4.53 15.97 30.23
C SER A 361 -5.69 15.03 29.88
N ALA A 362 -5.47 13.72 29.83
CA ALA A 362 -6.59 12.77 29.85
C ALA A 362 -6.43 11.61 30.85
N ARG A 363 -5.51 11.73 31.82
CA ARG A 363 -5.26 10.66 32.80
C ARG A 363 -5.58 10.99 34.25
N ALA A 364 -6.27 12.14 34.50
CA ALA A 364 -6.62 12.56 35.88
C ALA A 364 -8.09 13.02 36.01
N ALA A 365 -9.04 12.27 35.41
CA ALA A 365 -10.45 12.52 35.68
C ALA A 365 -11.27 11.24 35.47
N SER A 366 -11.04 10.25 36.34
CA SER A 366 -11.96 9.12 36.53
C SER A 366 -12.10 8.78 37.99
N SER A 367 -12.69 9.71 38.76
CA SER A 367 -13.32 9.43 40.03
C SER A 367 -14.11 10.66 40.48
N ALA A 368 -15.31 10.88 39.98
CA ALA A 368 -16.42 11.57 40.64
C ALA A 368 -17.70 11.41 39.82
N ALA A 369 -18.68 10.77 40.38
CA ALA A 369 -20.04 10.64 39.84
C ALA A 369 -20.82 11.97 39.95
N PRO A 370 -21.97 12.09 39.25
CA PRO A 370 -22.54 13.37 38.87
C PRO A 370 -23.51 13.92 39.91
N SER A 371 -23.58 15.26 40.01
CA SER A 371 -24.75 15.94 40.57
C SER A 371 -25.26 16.98 39.58
N SER A 372 -26.56 16.94 39.43
CA SER A 372 -27.47 17.73 38.60
C SER A 372 -27.38 19.24 38.83
N GLY A 373 -27.68 20.02 37.78
CA GLY A 373 -28.01 21.43 37.93
C GLY A 373 -27.98 22.22 36.63
N ALA A 374 -29.12 22.76 36.32
CA ALA A 374 -29.56 23.41 35.08
C ALA A 374 -28.98 24.79 34.78
N SER A 375 -29.14 25.11 33.51
CA SER A 375 -29.60 26.38 32.86
C SER A 375 -28.61 27.47 32.49
N ARG A 376 -28.72 27.78 31.19
CA ARG A 376 -28.93 29.08 30.47
C ARG A 376 -27.75 29.95 30.09
N ASP A 377 -27.78 30.13 28.78
CA ASP A 377 -27.69 31.37 27.97
C ASP A 377 -26.36 32.01 27.59
N ALA A 378 -26.22 32.05 26.30
CA ALA A 378 -25.99 33.19 25.41
C ALA A 378 -24.56 33.60 25.00
N ALA A 379 -24.53 33.82 23.70
CA ALA A 379 -23.84 34.83 22.91
C ALA A 379 -22.52 34.45 22.18
N SER A 380 -22.73 34.23 20.91
CA SER A 380 -21.99 34.61 19.70
C SER A 380 -20.80 35.56 19.84
N THR A 381 -19.68 35.22 19.20
CA THR A 381 -18.90 36.17 18.38
C THR A 381 -18.13 35.42 17.29
N GLU A 382 -18.40 35.81 16.04
CA GLU A 382 -17.70 35.39 14.83
C GLU A 382 -16.30 36.00 14.75
N ALA A 383 -15.33 35.21 14.30
CA ALA A 383 -14.08 35.71 13.74
C ALA A 383 -13.77 34.95 12.46
N GLY A 384 -13.84 35.63 11.31
CA GLY A 384 -13.60 35.08 9.99
C GLY A 384 -12.10 34.80 9.71
N PRO A 385 -11.82 34.01 8.67
CA PRO A 385 -10.45 33.61 8.37
C PRO A 385 -9.72 34.65 7.51
N LEU A 386 -8.48 34.90 7.89
CA LEU A 386 -7.49 35.66 7.12
C LEU A 386 -7.06 34.86 5.88
N VAL A 387 -7.33 35.44 4.70
CA VAL A 387 -6.84 34.91 3.41
C VAL A 387 -5.43 35.45 3.17
N ALA A 388 -4.44 34.54 3.10
CA ALA A 388 -3.10 34.86 2.61
C ALA A 388 -3.03 34.58 1.10
N HIS A 389 -2.76 35.64 0.31
CA HIS A 389 -2.51 35.52 -1.13
C HIS A 389 -1.14 34.93 -1.41
N ALA A 390 -1.10 33.88 -2.24
CA ALA A 390 0.12 33.36 -2.86
C ALA A 390 0.30 33.97 -4.26
N PRO A 391 1.54 34.17 -4.74
CA PRO A 391 1.80 34.83 -6.03
C PRO A 391 1.54 33.88 -7.22
N ALA A 392 1.21 34.51 -8.36
CA ALA A 392 0.83 33.90 -9.62
C ALA A 392 1.95 33.07 -10.26
N ALA A 393 1.59 31.92 -10.84
CA ALA A 393 2.45 31.08 -11.65
C ALA A 393 2.57 31.61 -13.11
N PRO A 394 3.70 31.42 -13.78
CA PRO A 394 3.86 31.78 -15.18
C PRO A 394 3.15 30.79 -16.14
N ALA A 395 2.79 31.30 -17.31
CA ALA A 395 1.97 30.69 -18.33
C ALA A 395 2.53 29.36 -18.89
N ALA A 396 1.60 28.46 -19.25
CA ALA A 396 1.87 27.18 -19.86
C ALA A 396 2.30 27.34 -21.33
N ASP A 397 3.39 26.69 -21.69
CA ASP A 397 3.82 26.51 -23.08
C ASP A 397 2.97 25.46 -23.81
N ALA A 398 2.70 25.72 -25.08
CA ALA A 398 1.91 24.89 -25.98
C ALA A 398 2.57 23.53 -26.29
N PRO A 399 1.79 22.50 -26.65
CA PRO A 399 2.31 21.18 -26.96
C PRO A 399 3.06 21.16 -28.30
N PRO A 400 4.16 20.38 -28.44
CA PRO A 400 4.87 20.23 -29.70
C PRO A 400 4.07 19.37 -30.70
N SER A 401 4.17 19.75 -31.97
CA SER A 401 3.57 19.11 -33.12
C SER A 401 4.05 17.66 -33.31
N PRO A 402 3.26 16.78 -33.93
CA PRO A 402 3.62 15.37 -34.15
C PRO A 402 4.72 15.20 -35.22
N VAL A 403 5.70 14.34 -34.87
CA VAL A 403 6.78 13.91 -35.79
C VAL A 403 6.20 12.93 -36.81
N PRO A 404 6.53 13.04 -38.12
CA PRO A 404 6.05 12.12 -39.14
C PRO A 404 6.72 10.74 -39.02
N ALA A 405 5.94 9.71 -39.33
CA ALA A 405 6.37 8.31 -39.34
C ALA A 405 7.43 8.03 -40.43
N PRO A 406 8.43 7.16 -40.16
CA PRO A 406 9.36 6.71 -41.17
C PRO A 406 8.67 5.73 -42.15
N GLY A 407 8.86 6.00 -43.45
CA GLY A 407 8.32 5.23 -44.54
C GLY A 407 8.85 3.79 -44.54
N GLY A 408 7.94 2.87 -44.87
CA GLY A 408 8.27 1.49 -45.08
C GLY A 408 9.13 1.28 -46.30
N ASP A 409 10.09 0.40 -46.19
CA ASP A 409 10.76 -0.22 -47.33
C ASP A 409 10.46 -1.72 -47.34
N ARG A 410 9.89 -2.15 -48.45
CA ARG A 410 9.60 -3.55 -48.73
C ARG A 410 10.86 -4.21 -49.30
N ARG A 411 11.27 -5.29 -48.70
CA ARG A 411 11.71 -6.49 -49.45
C ARG A 411 11.62 -7.72 -48.52
#